data_2c7949909f7712d3280e594533087c1a
#
_entry.id   2c7949909f7712d3280e594533087c1a
#
_cell.length_a   1.000
_cell.length_b   1.000
_cell.length_c   1.000
_cell.angle_alpha   90.00
_cell.angle_beta   90.00
_cell.angle_gamma   90.00
#
_symmetry.space_group_name_H-M   'P 1'
#
loop_
_entity.id
_entity.type
_entity.pdbx_description
1 polymer ?
#
loop_
_entity_poly.entity_id
_entity_poly.type
_entity_poly.pdbx_seq_one_letter_code
_entity_poly.pdbx_strand_id
1 'polypeptide(L)'
;MCTMIALMAAVNGFAKGPDGWFPLTAVTVGYDHSTITGEHSVLLDFTNYDLGIDARLAVELDLESGRALLAQLQEAIAQAERAEAA
;
A
#
# COMPACT_ATOMS: atom_id res chain seq x y z
N MET A 1 -17.34 16.86 -8.11
CA MET A 1 -17.59 15.86 -7.05
C MET A 1 -16.40 14.92 -6.94
N CYS A 2 -15.88 14.78 -5.73
CA CYS A 2 -14.77 13.85 -5.50
C CYS A 2 -15.30 12.43 -5.37
N THR A 3 -14.70 11.52 -6.11
CA THR A 3 -14.98 10.10 -5.95
C THR A 3 -13.92 9.53 -5.02
N MET A 4 -14.31 9.16 -3.82
CA MET A 4 -13.41 8.55 -2.85
C MET A 4 -13.52 7.03 -2.95
N ILE A 5 -12.38 6.37 -3.13
CA ILE A 5 -12.29 4.92 -3.16
C ILE A 5 -11.40 4.49 -2.00
N ALA A 6 -11.86 3.52 -1.22
CA ALA A 6 -11.06 2.96 -0.13
C ALA A 6 -11.36 1.48 -0.02
N LEU A 7 -10.35 0.68 -0.27
CA LEU A 7 -10.43 -0.77 -0.23
C LEU A 7 -9.42 -1.28 0.80
N MET A 8 -9.87 -2.10 1.74
CA MET A 8 -9.01 -2.59 2.81
C MET A 8 -8.83 -4.10 2.70
N ALA A 9 -7.62 -4.56 2.97
CA ALA A 9 -7.30 -5.98 3.06
C ALA A 9 -6.43 -6.24 4.29
N ALA A 10 -6.62 -7.40 4.89
CA ALA A 10 -5.71 -7.89 5.93
C ALA A 10 -4.43 -8.37 5.26
N VAL A 11 -3.29 -8.04 5.84
CA VAL A 11 -1.99 -8.49 5.33
C VAL A 11 -1.11 -8.92 6.48
N ASN A 12 -0.16 -9.80 6.19
CA ASN A 12 0.90 -10.19 7.11
C ASN A 12 2.22 -9.72 6.53
N GLY A 13 2.97 -8.98 7.31
CA GLY A 13 4.27 -8.50 6.86
C GLY A 13 4.82 -7.47 7.83
N PHE A 14 5.85 -6.80 7.38
CA PHE A 14 6.52 -5.78 8.16
C PHE A 14 6.81 -4.59 7.27
N ALA A 15 6.74 -3.40 7.84
CA ALA A 15 7.15 -2.18 7.17
C ALA A 15 8.28 -1.53 7.98
N LYS A 16 9.15 -0.82 7.28
CA LYS A 16 10.20 -0.08 7.94
C LYS A 16 9.79 1.39 8.06
N GLY A 17 9.60 1.83 9.28
CA GLY A 17 9.33 3.22 9.60
C GLY A 17 10.55 3.93 10.17
N PRO A 18 10.39 5.15 10.66
CA PRO A 18 11.50 5.94 11.22
C PRO A 18 12.18 5.27 12.42
N ASP A 19 11.40 4.52 13.20
CA ASP A 19 11.90 3.88 14.42
C ASP A 19 12.26 2.41 14.20
N GLY A 20 12.29 1.95 12.96
CA GLY A 20 12.64 0.58 12.61
C GLY A 20 11.47 -0.19 12.00
N TRP A 21 11.59 -1.51 11.99
CA TRP A 21 10.58 -2.39 11.42
C TRP A 21 9.43 -2.60 12.40
N PHE A 22 8.21 -2.59 11.89
CA PHE A 22 7.04 -2.91 12.70
C PHE A 22 6.11 -3.85 11.91
N PRO A 23 5.36 -4.72 12.61
CA PRO A 23 4.46 -5.64 11.93
C PRO A 23 3.24 -4.92 11.38
N LEU A 24 2.77 -5.39 10.22
CA LEU A 24 1.57 -4.85 9.56
C LEU A 24 0.39 -5.79 9.76
N THR A 25 -0.81 -5.23 9.84
CA THR A 25 -2.05 -6.02 9.89
C THR A 25 -3.01 -5.70 8.77
N ALA A 26 -2.87 -4.54 8.13
CA ALA A 26 -3.80 -4.14 7.08
C ALA A 26 -3.15 -3.22 6.07
N VAL A 27 -3.69 -3.22 4.86
CA VAL A 27 -3.39 -2.21 3.85
C VAL A 27 -4.71 -1.65 3.34
N THR A 28 -4.77 -0.33 3.23
CA THR A 28 -5.89 0.36 2.60
C THR A 28 -5.39 0.96 1.29
N VAL A 29 -6.09 0.69 0.21
CA VAL A 29 -5.78 1.23 -1.12
C VAL A 29 -6.92 2.14 -1.52
N GLY A 30 -6.60 3.34 -1.93
CA GLY A 30 -7.62 4.32 -2.25
C GLY A 30 -7.27 5.20 -3.43
N TYR A 31 -8.20 6.07 -3.77
CA TYR A 31 -8.02 7.08 -4.79
C TYR A 31 -8.73 8.34 -4.32
N ASP A 32 -7.96 9.40 -4.11
CA ASP A 32 -8.46 10.66 -3.56
C ASP A 32 -7.41 11.75 -3.81
N HIS A 33 -7.66 12.94 -3.27
CA HIS A 33 -6.71 14.02 -3.35
C HIS A 33 -5.46 13.70 -2.52
N SER A 34 -4.28 13.94 -3.10
CA SER A 34 -3.03 13.75 -2.39
C SER A 34 -2.80 14.89 -1.41
N THR A 35 -2.09 14.59 -0.33
CA THR A 35 -1.73 15.56 0.70
C THR A 35 -0.76 16.61 0.17
N ILE A 36 0.15 16.19 -0.70
CA ILE A 36 1.25 17.05 -1.16
C ILE A 36 0.85 17.90 -2.36
N THR A 37 0.26 17.28 -3.38
CA THR A 37 -0.03 17.98 -4.65
C THR A 37 -1.46 18.51 -4.74
N GLY A 38 -2.38 17.94 -3.95
CA GLY A 38 -3.80 18.24 -4.05
C GLY A 38 -4.48 17.59 -5.25
N GLU A 39 -3.73 16.93 -6.12
CA GLU A 39 -4.28 16.21 -7.26
C GLU A 39 -4.74 14.82 -6.85
N HIS A 40 -5.58 14.18 -7.67
CA HIS A 40 -6.02 12.82 -7.39
C HIS A 40 -4.85 11.85 -7.51
N SER A 41 -4.71 10.99 -6.52
CA SER A 41 -3.61 10.04 -6.41
C SER A 41 -4.10 8.68 -5.94
N VAL A 42 -3.35 7.65 -6.30
CA VAL A 42 -3.51 6.32 -5.70
C VAL A 42 -2.85 6.38 -4.32
N LEU A 43 -3.60 6.01 -3.31
CA LEU A 43 -3.15 6.08 -1.92
C LEU A 43 -2.95 4.66 -1.38
N LEU A 44 -1.80 4.42 -0.78
CA LEU A 44 -1.50 3.17 -0.11
C LEU A 44 -1.22 3.48 1.35
N ASP A 45 -1.91 2.79 2.26
CA ASP A 45 -1.75 3.03 3.68
C ASP A 45 -1.59 1.68 4.38
N PHE A 46 -0.36 1.39 4.79
CA PHE A 46 -0.01 0.15 5.50
C PHE A 46 -0.05 0.44 6.99
N THR A 47 -0.82 -0.33 7.74
CA THR A 47 -1.11 0.03 9.13
C THR A 47 -1.08 -1.15 10.07
N ASN A 48 -0.87 -0.82 11.36
CA ASN A 48 -1.16 -1.70 12.48
C ASN A 48 -1.64 -0.82 13.63
N TYR A 49 -2.94 -0.55 13.67
CA TYR A 49 -3.51 0.36 14.66
C TYR A 49 -3.49 -0.19 16.08
N ASP A 50 -3.26 -1.49 16.27
CA ASP A 50 -3.05 -2.05 17.61
C ASP A 50 -1.79 -1.49 18.27
N LEU A 51 -0.83 -1.00 17.47
CA LEU A 51 0.39 -0.39 17.97
C LEU A 51 0.30 1.13 18.08
N GLY A 52 -0.85 1.72 17.74
CA GLY A 52 -1.09 3.16 17.76
C GLY A 52 -1.25 3.76 16.36
N ILE A 53 -1.68 5.02 16.33
CA ILE A 53 -1.98 5.70 15.07
C ILE A 53 -0.74 6.01 14.23
N ASP A 54 0.44 6.00 14.85
CA ASP A 54 1.69 6.27 14.16
C ASP A 54 2.31 5.00 13.54
N ALA A 55 1.73 3.83 13.80
CA ALA A 55 2.17 2.57 13.18
C ALA A 55 1.57 2.46 11.78
N ARG A 56 2.05 3.31 10.88
CA ARG A 56 1.56 3.36 9.51
C ARG A 56 2.65 3.83 8.56
N LEU A 57 2.54 3.37 7.32
CA LEU A 57 3.36 3.85 6.21
C LEU A 57 2.42 4.25 5.09
N ALA A 58 2.38 5.54 4.78
CA ALA A 58 1.49 6.08 3.75
C ALA A 58 2.29 6.43 2.50
N VAL A 59 1.73 6.09 1.35
CA VAL A 59 2.33 6.35 0.04
C VAL A 59 1.27 6.94 -0.87
N GLU A 60 1.66 7.95 -1.63
CA GLU A 60 0.79 8.59 -2.62
C GLU A 60 1.48 8.52 -3.98
N LEU A 61 0.80 7.95 -4.98
CA LEU A 61 1.34 7.75 -6.32
C LEU A 61 0.37 8.33 -7.35
N ASP A 62 0.91 8.82 -8.47
CA ASP A 62 0.03 9.12 -9.58
C ASP A 62 -0.52 7.81 -10.18
N LEU A 63 -1.52 7.93 -11.02
CA LEU A 63 -2.22 6.75 -11.55
C LEU A 63 -1.28 5.86 -12.38
N GLU A 64 -0.41 6.46 -13.17
CA GLU A 64 0.55 5.71 -13.98
C GLU A 64 1.54 4.93 -13.11
N SER A 65 2.05 5.56 -12.05
CA SER A 65 2.94 4.88 -11.10
C SER A 65 2.24 3.76 -10.36
N GLY A 66 0.96 3.98 -10.02
CA GLY A 66 0.15 2.92 -9.42
C GLY A 66 0.01 1.70 -10.34
N ARG A 67 -0.20 1.93 -11.64
CA ARG A 67 -0.26 0.84 -12.62
C ARG A 67 1.08 0.10 -12.72
N ALA A 68 2.19 0.83 -12.70
CA ALA A 68 3.51 0.22 -12.74
C ALA A 68 3.76 -0.66 -11.53
N LEU A 69 3.38 -0.19 -10.35
CA LEU A 69 3.50 -0.97 -9.13
C LEU A 69 2.64 -2.25 -9.19
N LEU A 70 1.42 -2.14 -9.68
CA LEU A 70 0.54 -3.29 -9.84
C LEU A 70 1.18 -4.35 -10.74
N ALA A 71 1.71 -3.93 -11.89
CA ALA A 71 2.34 -4.85 -12.84
C ALA A 71 3.54 -5.57 -12.22
N GLN A 72 4.36 -4.84 -11.47
CA GLN A 72 5.53 -5.44 -10.80
C GLN A 72 5.12 -6.41 -9.70
N LEU A 73 4.11 -6.09 -8.93
CA LEU A 73 3.58 -6.99 -7.92
C LEU A 73 3.05 -8.28 -8.54
N GLN A 74 2.29 -8.16 -9.62
CA GLN A 74 1.74 -9.33 -10.31
C GLN A 74 2.87 -10.24 -10.82
N GLU A 75 3.91 -9.66 -11.43
CA GLU A 75 5.01 -10.45 -11.96
C GLU A 75 5.84 -11.10 -10.86
N ALA A 76 6.12 -10.38 -9.78
CA ALA A 76 6.87 -10.94 -8.67
C ALA A 76 6.12 -12.10 -8.01
N ILE A 77 4.81 -11.96 -7.82
CA ILE A 77 3.99 -13.02 -7.26
C ILE A 77 3.97 -14.23 -8.19
N ALA A 78 3.81 -14.01 -9.49
CA ALA A 78 3.81 -15.10 -10.47
C ALA A 78 5.14 -15.86 -10.48
N GLN A 79 6.26 -15.13 -10.39
CA GLN A 79 7.58 -15.78 -10.31
C GLN A 79 7.76 -16.55 -9.00
N ALA A 80 7.29 -15.98 -7.89
CA ALA A 80 7.35 -16.67 -6.60
C ALA A 80 6.55 -17.97 -6.61
N GLU A 81 5.35 -17.93 -7.17
CA GLU A 81 4.50 -19.12 -7.27
C GLU A 81 5.16 -20.21 -8.11
N ARG A 82 5.80 -19.83 -9.21
CA ARG A 82 6.54 -20.79 -10.04
C ARG A 82 7.74 -21.39 -9.29
N ALA A 83 8.46 -20.55 -8.56
CA ALA A 83 9.63 -20.99 -7.78
C ALA A 83 9.21 -21.96 -6.67
N GLU A 84 8.11 -21.69 -6.00
CA GLU A 84 7.64 -22.53 -4.91
C GLU A 84 6.99 -23.82 -5.37
N ALA A 85 6.49 -23.84 -6.59
CA ALA A 85 5.92 -25.06 -7.20
C ALA A 85 6.99 -26.02 -7.72
N ALA A 86 8.23 -25.55 -7.86
CA ALA A 86 9.31 -26.38 -8.42
C ALA A 86 9.86 -27.39 -7.41
#